data_5fe9633663c172877e95ccaac97189c4
#
_entry.id   5fe9633663c172877e95ccaac97189c4
#
_cell.length_a   1.000
_cell.length_b   1.000
_cell.length_c   1.000
_cell.angle_alpha   90.00
_cell.angle_beta   90.00
_cell.angle_gamma   90.00
#
_symmetry.space_group_name_H-M   'P 1'
#
loop_
_entity.id
_entity.type
_entity.pdbx_description
1 polymer ?
#
loop_
_entity_poly.entity_id
_entity_poly.type
_entity_poly.pdbx_seq_one_letter_code
_entity_poly.pdbx_strand_id
1 'polypeptide(L)'
;MSTTHEQLPHLGLRHRPDHGTRPTITQRFHDFDTEHPWIYLRLERLVARRLASGATRIGMKALFEVLRWQQPGGVKGLNNNYTALYARRLISDHPDWASVIETRRRRSL
;
A
#
# COMPACT_ATOMS: atom_id res chain seq x y z
N MET A 1 1.16 8.52 37.64
CA MET A 1 1.58 8.21 37.17
C MET A 1 1.84 8.30 36.62
N SER A 2 1.52 8.53 36.73
CA SER A 2 1.96 8.18 36.04
C SER A 2 2.26 8.37 35.40
N THR A 3 2.05 8.58 35.49
CA THR A 3 2.61 8.39 34.77
C THR A 3 3.00 8.47 34.13
N THR A 4 2.85 8.63 34.29
CA THR A 4 3.41 8.39 33.62
C THR A 4 3.68 8.55 32.95
N HIS A 5 3.98 8.77 33.34
CA HIS A 5 4.49 8.68 32.61
C HIS A 5 4.55 8.81 31.90
N GLU A 6 3.91 8.80 31.76
CA GLU A 6 4.10 8.64 31.17
C GLU A 6 4.16 8.77 30.39
N GLN A 7 4.38 8.97 30.82
CA GLN A 7 4.48 8.83 30.14
C GLN A 7 4.63 8.89 29.38
N LEU A 8 4.60 9.21 29.80
CA LEU A 8 4.73 9.07 29.20
C LEU A 8 4.93 9.25 28.54
N PRO A 9 4.55 9.25 28.39
CA PRO A 9 4.68 9.10 27.77
C PRO A 9 4.82 9.35 27.18
N HIS A 10 5.16 9.62 27.36
CA HIS A 10 5.12 9.67 26.65
C HIS A 10 5.17 9.83 26.05
N LEU A 11 4.58 9.82 26.30
CA LEU A 11 4.43 9.71 25.82
C LEU A 11 4.43 9.88 25.16
N GLY A 12 4.12 10.08 25.43
CA GLY A 12 3.91 9.94 24.68
C GLY A 12 3.77 10.22 24.19
N LEU A 13 3.70 10.44 24.33
CA LEU A 13 3.27 10.48 23.84
C LEU A 13 3.16 10.86 23.31
N ARG A 14 2.92 10.91 23.33
CA ARG A 14 2.53 11.11 22.73
C ARG A 14 2.25 11.52 22.14
N HIS A 15 2.08 11.76 22.18
CA HIS A 15 1.38 12.05 21.41
C HIS A 15 0.86 12.57 21.08
N ARG A 16 0.29 12.68 20.98
CA ARG A 16 -0.53 13.26 20.56
C ARG A 16 -1.25 13.68 20.15
N PRO A 17 -1.74 13.72 20.10
CA PRO A 17 -2.61 14.15 19.65
C PRO A 17 -3.39 14.51 19.31
N ASP A 18 -3.61 14.39 18.82
CA ASP A 18 -4.37 15.10 18.51
C ASP A 18 -5.51 14.78 18.31
N HIS A 19 -5.97 14.84 18.66
CA HIS A 19 -7.19 14.59 18.64
C HIS A 19 -7.92 14.88 17.51
N GLY A 20 -8.87 14.13 17.11
CA GLY A 20 -9.55 14.41 15.93
C GLY A 20 -8.70 14.32 14.70
N THR A 21 -7.50 13.88 14.85
CA THR A 21 -6.60 13.76 13.72
C THR A 21 -6.94 12.54 12.92
N ARG A 22 -7.12 12.73 11.63
CA ARG A 22 -7.39 11.60 10.76
C ARG A 22 -6.15 10.77 10.55
N PRO A 23 -6.32 9.46 10.41
CA PRO A 23 -5.20 8.61 10.04
C PRO A 23 -4.59 9.05 8.72
N THR A 24 -3.30 8.97 8.60
CA THR A 24 -2.63 9.27 7.34
C THR A 24 -2.95 8.18 6.33
N ILE A 25 -2.67 8.47 5.06
CA ILE A 25 -2.86 7.47 4.02
C ILE A 25 -1.99 6.25 4.30
N THR A 26 -0.79 6.45 4.82
CA THR A 26 0.10 5.35 5.14
C THR A 26 -0.48 4.48 6.25
N GLN A 27 -1.07 5.10 7.27
CA GLN A 27 -1.68 4.33 8.35
C GLN A 27 -2.88 3.55 7.85
N ARG A 28 -3.71 4.17 7.04
CA ARG A 28 -4.88 3.49 6.49
C ARG A 28 -4.47 2.35 5.57
N PHE A 29 -3.41 2.55 4.80
CA PHE A 29 -2.89 1.49 3.96
C PHE A 29 -2.40 0.33 4.81
N HIS A 30 -1.67 0.63 5.88
CA HIS A 30 -1.16 -0.41 6.75
C HIS A 30 -2.31 -1.22 7.36
N ASP A 31 -3.35 -0.54 7.83
CA ASP A 31 -4.50 -1.22 8.40
C ASP A 31 -5.20 -2.08 7.35
N PHE A 32 -5.37 -1.54 6.16
CA PHE A 32 -6.00 -2.26 5.07
C PHE A 32 -5.20 -3.50 4.70
N ASP A 33 -3.89 -3.35 4.58
CA ASP A 33 -3.01 -4.47 4.23
C ASP A 33 -3.04 -5.54 5.31
N THR A 34 -3.09 -5.13 6.57
CA THR A 34 -3.16 -6.07 7.68
C THR A 34 -4.47 -6.87 7.63
N GLU A 35 -5.55 -6.23 7.25
CA GLU A 35 -6.83 -6.91 7.16
C GLU A 35 -6.97 -7.72 5.88
N HIS A 36 -6.20 -7.38 4.84
CA HIS A 36 -6.31 -8.04 3.55
C HIS A 36 -4.95 -8.44 3.02
N PRO A 37 -4.22 -9.29 3.74
CA PRO A 37 -2.86 -9.65 3.30
C PRO A 37 -2.85 -10.37 1.96
N TRP A 38 -3.95 -10.99 1.58
CA TRP A 38 -4.04 -11.70 0.32
C TRP A 38 -3.91 -10.77 -0.89
N ILE A 39 -4.20 -9.49 -0.71
CA ILE A 39 -4.13 -8.55 -1.82
C ILE A 39 -2.70 -8.39 -2.31
N TYR A 40 -1.77 -8.21 -1.39
CA TYR A 40 -0.37 -8.08 -1.79
C TYR A 40 0.09 -9.35 -2.51
N LEU A 41 -0.26 -10.50 -1.97
CA LEU A 41 0.14 -11.77 -2.60
C LEU A 41 -0.46 -11.91 -4.00
N ARG A 42 -1.69 -11.45 -4.16
CA ARG A 42 -2.32 -11.51 -5.46
C ARG A 42 -1.64 -10.56 -6.43
N LEU A 43 -1.27 -9.36 -5.96
CA LEU A 43 -0.55 -8.41 -6.80
C LEU A 43 0.79 -8.97 -7.24
N GLU A 44 1.52 -9.60 -6.32
CA GLU A 44 2.79 -10.23 -6.68
C GLU A 44 2.59 -11.24 -7.79
N ARG A 45 1.57 -12.06 -7.67
CA ARG A 45 1.30 -13.08 -8.65
C ARG A 45 0.92 -12.47 -10.00
N LEU A 46 0.13 -11.40 -9.97
CA LEU A 46 -0.26 -10.74 -11.20
C LEU A 46 0.93 -10.14 -11.92
N VAL A 47 1.85 -9.52 -11.18
CA VAL A 47 3.06 -8.97 -11.78
C VAL A 47 3.89 -10.10 -12.39
N ALA A 48 4.12 -11.16 -11.63
CA ALA A 48 4.92 -12.28 -12.13
C ALA A 48 4.31 -12.86 -13.39
N ARG A 49 3.01 -12.95 -13.44
CA ARG A 49 2.32 -13.49 -14.60
C ARG A 49 2.47 -12.59 -15.81
N ARG A 50 2.36 -11.28 -15.60
CA ARG A 50 2.56 -10.33 -16.67
C ARG A 50 3.96 -10.37 -17.22
N LEU A 51 4.94 -10.49 -16.35
CA LEU A 51 6.32 -10.58 -16.77
C LEU A 51 6.56 -11.85 -17.57
N ALA A 52 5.96 -12.95 -17.14
CA ALA A 52 6.10 -14.21 -17.85
C ALA A 52 5.51 -14.14 -19.24
N SER A 53 4.53 -13.29 -19.45
CA SER A 53 3.90 -13.12 -20.74
C SER A 53 4.59 -12.06 -21.59
N GLY A 54 5.71 -11.50 -21.12
CA GLY A 54 6.50 -10.57 -21.91
C GLY A 54 6.21 -9.09 -21.67
N ALA A 55 5.44 -8.76 -20.64
CA ALA A 55 5.14 -7.37 -20.37
C ALA A 55 6.40 -6.62 -19.98
N THR A 56 6.54 -5.41 -20.50
CA THR A 56 7.69 -4.57 -20.19
C THR A 56 7.28 -3.37 -19.33
N ARG A 57 5.98 -3.13 -19.20
CA ARG A 57 5.47 -2.05 -18.37
C ARG A 57 4.19 -2.52 -17.71
N ILE A 58 4.10 -2.31 -16.42
CA ILE A 58 2.96 -2.76 -15.63
C ILE A 58 2.47 -1.60 -14.78
N GLY A 59 1.21 -1.23 -14.97
CA GLY A 59 0.61 -0.17 -14.20
C GLY A 59 -0.19 -0.73 -13.03
N MET A 60 0.03 -0.19 -11.85
CA MET A 60 -0.66 -0.67 -10.65
C MET A 60 -2.17 -0.47 -10.74
N LYS A 61 -2.58 0.61 -11.40
CA LYS A 61 -3.99 0.86 -11.53
C LYS A 61 -4.68 -0.25 -12.32
N ALA A 62 -4.02 -0.72 -13.37
CA ALA A 62 -4.55 -1.83 -14.15
C ALA A 62 -4.64 -3.09 -13.31
N LEU A 63 -3.66 -3.33 -12.45
CA LEU A 63 -3.70 -4.49 -11.57
C LEU A 63 -4.86 -4.39 -10.57
N PHE A 64 -5.11 -3.19 -10.07
CA PHE A 64 -6.24 -2.99 -9.16
C PHE A 64 -7.56 -3.29 -9.87
N GLU A 65 -7.67 -2.94 -11.16
CA GLU A 65 -8.87 -3.26 -11.91
C GLU A 65 -9.04 -4.75 -12.06
N VAL A 66 -7.95 -5.47 -12.30
CA VAL A 66 -8.00 -6.92 -12.38
C VAL A 66 -8.47 -7.51 -11.05
N LEU A 67 -7.95 -6.99 -9.95
CA LEU A 67 -8.37 -7.47 -8.63
C LEU A 67 -9.89 -7.30 -8.46
N ARG A 68 -10.39 -6.14 -8.81
CA ARG A 68 -11.81 -5.86 -8.66
C ARG A 68 -12.65 -6.78 -9.52
N TRP A 69 -12.17 -7.08 -10.70
CA TRP A 69 -12.86 -8.00 -11.60
C TRP A 69 -12.87 -9.42 -11.09
N GLN A 70 -11.77 -9.86 -10.47
CA GLN A 70 -11.64 -11.22 -10.00
C GLN A 70 -12.40 -11.48 -8.71
N GLN A 71 -12.76 -10.42 -7.97
CA GLN A 71 -13.46 -10.57 -6.71
C GLN A 71 -14.92 -10.25 -6.88
N PRO A 72 -15.81 -11.22 -6.66
CA PRO A 72 -17.24 -10.94 -6.73
C PRO A 72 -17.60 -9.84 -5.73
N GLY A 73 -18.28 -8.82 -6.19
CA GLY A 73 -18.64 -7.71 -5.33
C GLY A 73 -17.52 -6.71 -5.12
N GLY A 74 -16.38 -6.91 -5.77
CA GLY A 74 -15.25 -5.99 -5.66
C GLY A 74 -14.45 -6.19 -4.39
N VAL A 75 -13.60 -5.24 -4.09
CA VAL A 75 -12.76 -5.28 -2.89
C VAL A 75 -13.07 -4.06 -2.06
N LYS A 76 -13.77 -4.26 -0.99
CA LYS A 76 -14.18 -3.16 -0.14
C LYS A 76 -12.95 -2.51 0.49
N GLY A 77 -12.88 -1.20 0.39
CA GLY A 77 -11.79 -0.45 0.99
C GLY A 77 -10.55 -0.33 0.14
N LEU A 78 -10.53 -0.97 -1.03
CA LEU A 78 -9.37 -0.86 -1.90
C LEU A 78 -9.38 0.52 -2.54
N ASN A 79 -8.43 1.33 -2.13
CA ASN A 79 -8.35 2.72 -2.52
C ASN A 79 -7.26 2.89 -3.57
N ASN A 80 -7.58 3.58 -4.66
CA ASN A 80 -6.59 3.80 -5.71
C ASN A 80 -5.35 4.56 -5.21
N ASN A 81 -5.48 5.27 -4.09
CA ASN A 81 -4.33 5.94 -3.51
C ASN A 81 -3.31 4.97 -2.96
N TYR A 82 -3.69 3.69 -2.81
CA TYR A 82 -2.75 2.68 -2.33
C TYR A 82 -1.85 2.14 -3.43
N THR A 83 -2.09 2.51 -4.69
CA THR A 83 -1.29 1.97 -5.80
C THR A 83 0.20 2.26 -5.62
N ALA A 84 0.54 3.50 -5.25
CA ALA A 84 1.95 3.85 -5.08
C ALA A 84 2.58 3.10 -3.91
N LEU A 85 1.82 2.88 -2.85
CA LEU A 85 2.34 2.21 -1.68
C LEU A 85 2.58 0.73 -1.97
N TYR A 86 1.66 0.09 -2.68
CA TYR A 86 1.87 -1.29 -3.08
C TYR A 86 3.01 -1.41 -4.09
N ALA A 87 3.11 -0.45 -5.00
CA ALA A 87 4.20 -0.47 -5.98
C ALA A 87 5.55 -0.43 -5.28
N ARG A 88 5.69 0.45 -4.30
CA ARG A 88 6.94 0.55 -3.56
C ARG A 88 7.26 -0.73 -2.81
N ARG A 89 6.25 -1.35 -2.23
CA ARG A 89 6.46 -2.59 -1.52
C ARG A 89 6.89 -3.71 -2.47
N LEU A 90 6.23 -3.80 -3.62
CA LEU A 90 6.60 -4.79 -4.63
C LEU A 90 8.04 -4.61 -5.09
N ILE A 91 8.43 -3.36 -5.33
CA ILE A 91 9.79 -3.07 -5.78
C ILE A 91 10.80 -3.33 -4.67
N SER A 92 10.42 -3.06 -3.43
CA SER A 92 11.30 -3.34 -2.30
C SER A 92 11.55 -4.84 -2.16
N ASP A 93 10.51 -5.64 -2.35
CA ASP A 93 10.65 -7.10 -2.26
C ASP A 93 11.24 -7.71 -3.52
N HIS A 94 11.08 -7.03 -4.66
CA HIS A 94 11.57 -7.50 -5.94
C HIS A 94 12.25 -6.37 -6.68
N PRO A 95 13.50 -6.05 -6.32
CA PRO A 95 14.17 -4.88 -6.91
C PRO A 95 14.27 -4.90 -8.43
N ASP A 96 14.32 -6.09 -9.02
CA ASP A 96 14.39 -6.20 -10.47
C ASP A 96 13.09 -5.78 -11.15
N TRP A 97 12.01 -5.62 -10.39
CA TRP A 97 10.75 -5.17 -10.96
C TRP A 97 10.67 -3.64 -11.08
N ALA A 98 11.66 -2.94 -10.55
CA ALA A 98 11.64 -1.47 -10.58
C ALA A 98 11.60 -0.92 -12.00
N SER A 99 12.17 -1.65 -12.95
CA SER A 99 12.20 -1.19 -14.34
C SER A 99 10.90 -1.44 -15.09
N VAL A 100 10.01 -2.28 -14.54
CA VAL A 100 8.77 -2.63 -15.23
C VAL A 100 7.53 -2.09 -14.55
N ILE A 101 7.54 -1.93 -13.24
CA ILE A 101 6.39 -1.38 -12.54
C ILE A 101 6.40 0.13 -12.69
N GLU A 102 5.35 0.66 -13.27
CA GLU A 102 5.25 2.11 -13.43
C GLU A 102 4.95 2.75 -12.09
N THR A 103 5.78 3.70 -11.72
CA THR A 103 5.51 4.48 -10.53
C THR A 103 5.22 5.89 -10.97
N ARG A 104 4.14 6.44 -10.48
CA ARG A 104 3.84 7.80 -10.80
C ARG A 104 4.84 8.67 -10.11
N ARG A 105 5.67 9.27 -10.89
CA ARG A 105 6.68 10.10 -10.34
C ARG A 105 6.22 11.52 -10.40
N ARG A 106 6.32 12.18 -9.28
CA ARG A 106 5.92 13.57 -9.26
C ARG A 106 6.88 14.35 -10.15
N ARG A 107 6.32 15.08 -11.05
CA ARG A 107 7.13 15.86 -11.93
C ARG A 107 7.72 16.99 -11.17
N SER A 108 8.97 17.00 -11.03
CA SER A 108 9.58 18.06 -10.28
C SER A 108 10.25 19.02 -11.23
N LEU A 109 9.55 19.52 -12.07
CA LEU A 109 10.12 20.39 -13.08
C LEU A 109 10.44 21.78 -12.62
#